data_1c38e628981bc68b8000e7c23a5d5329
#
_entry.id   1c38e628981bc68b8000e7c23a5d5329
#
_cell.length_a   1.000
_cell.length_b   1.000
_cell.length_c   1.000
_cell.angle_alpha   90.00
_cell.angle_beta   90.00
_cell.angle_gamma   90.00
#
_symmetry.space_group_name_H-M   'P 1'
#
loop_
_entity.id
_entity.type
_entity.pdbx_description
1 polymer ?
#
loop_
_entity_poly.entity_id
_entity_poly.type
_entity_poly.pdbx_seq_one_letter_code
_entity_poly.pdbx_strand_id
1 'polypeptide(L)'
;DYLRDNGMASSKEEQVQRGHYFSIVDEVDSILIDEARTPLIISGPSVMNTNVELYDRLKSQIDSLVRQQVKHCDGLLSEANQLIKEIGADDSNNGAEHEIGLLLYRARLGNPKSDSLMRILEDPANRRRMQAAEIELHKDQTKKELYAQKEELFFGIEEKSHDADLTEKG
;
A
#
# COMPACT_ATOMS: atom_id res chain seq x y z
N ASP A 1 24.22 21.19 5.01
CA ASP A 1 24.98 22.45 5.17
C ASP A 1 24.73 23.42 4.00
N TYR A 2 24.71 22.99 2.72
CA TYR A 2 24.49 23.89 1.57
C TYR A 2 23.22 24.75 1.71
N LEU A 3 22.08 24.14 2.08
CA LEU A 3 20.82 24.87 2.25
C LEU A 3 20.84 25.82 3.45
N ARG A 4 21.53 25.43 4.53
CA ARG A 4 21.72 26.32 5.67
C ARG A 4 22.52 27.54 5.25
N ASP A 5 23.63 27.35 4.59
CA ASP A 5 24.55 28.41 4.20
C ASP A 5 23.95 29.34 3.12
N ASN A 6 23.13 28.81 2.21
CA ASN A 6 22.55 29.60 1.12
C ASN A 6 21.09 30.05 1.34
N GLY A 7 20.39 29.46 2.30
CA GLY A 7 18.99 29.79 2.57
C GLY A 7 18.72 30.44 3.93
N MET A 8 19.63 30.24 4.92
CA MET A 8 19.39 30.69 6.29
C MET A 8 20.49 31.61 6.83
N ALA A 9 21.74 31.51 6.38
CA ALA A 9 22.82 32.38 6.82
C ALA A 9 22.63 33.80 6.30
N SER A 10 22.68 34.78 7.21
CA SER A 10 22.54 36.22 6.89
C SER A 10 23.87 36.86 6.57
N SER A 11 24.97 36.25 6.97
CA SER A 11 26.32 36.73 6.73
C SER A 11 27.28 35.58 6.36
N LYS A 12 28.43 35.93 5.78
CA LYS A 12 29.45 34.96 5.36
C LYS A 12 30.10 34.25 6.56
N GLU A 13 30.15 34.91 7.69
CA GLU A 13 30.72 34.38 8.92
C GLU A 13 29.85 33.28 9.54
N GLU A 14 28.55 33.30 9.28
CA GLU A 14 27.58 32.28 9.71
C GLU A 14 27.62 31.02 8.88
N GLN A 15 28.25 31.07 7.70
CA GLN A 15 28.36 29.93 6.83
C GLN A 15 29.28 28.87 7.40
N VAL A 16 28.84 27.61 7.35
CA VAL A 16 29.59 26.47 7.88
C VAL A 16 30.53 25.89 6.83
N GLN A 17 30.10 25.89 5.55
CA GLN A 17 30.93 25.39 4.46
C GLN A 17 32.05 26.38 4.12
N ARG A 18 33.25 25.86 3.98
CA ARG A 18 34.43 26.60 3.55
C ARG A 18 34.71 26.30 2.06
N GLY A 19 35.48 27.14 1.41
CA GLY A 19 35.96 26.86 0.08
C GLY A 19 36.83 25.58 0.03
N HIS A 20 36.69 24.83 -1.03
CA HIS A 20 37.48 23.63 -1.26
C HIS A 20 38.67 23.89 -2.16
N TYR A 21 39.80 23.27 -1.88
CA TYR A 21 40.99 23.33 -2.76
C TYR A 21 40.75 22.50 -4.02
N PHE A 22 40.07 21.37 -3.90
CA PHE A 22 39.67 20.52 -5.01
C PHE A 22 38.46 19.66 -4.58
N SER A 23 37.75 19.13 -5.53
CA SER A 23 36.70 18.15 -5.32
C SER A 23 36.87 16.95 -6.25
N ILE A 24 36.55 15.78 -5.77
CA ILE A 24 36.45 14.56 -6.56
C ILE A 24 34.97 14.23 -6.67
N VAL A 25 34.47 14.12 -7.89
CA VAL A 25 33.08 13.73 -8.14
C VAL A 25 33.13 12.33 -8.74
N ASP A 26 32.60 11.37 -8.02
CA ASP A 26 32.40 10.00 -8.48
C ASP A 26 30.94 9.86 -8.97
N GLU A 27 30.70 8.95 -9.93
CA GLU A 27 29.39 8.77 -10.57
C GLU A 27 28.79 10.10 -11.07
N VAL A 28 29.57 10.84 -11.84
CA VAL A 28 29.26 12.21 -12.27
C VAL A 28 27.93 12.32 -13.04
N ASP A 29 27.55 11.29 -13.78
CA ASP A 29 26.29 11.17 -14.51
C ASP A 29 25.09 11.10 -13.55
N SER A 30 25.16 10.27 -12.51
CA SER A 30 24.15 10.25 -11.47
C SER A 30 24.01 11.58 -10.77
N ILE A 31 25.10 12.17 -10.30
CA ILE A 31 25.07 13.38 -9.47
C ILE A 31 24.68 14.63 -10.28
N LEU A 32 25.21 14.80 -11.50
CA LEU A 32 24.99 16.01 -12.28
C LEU A 32 23.82 15.94 -13.25
N ILE A 33 23.31 14.74 -13.58
CA ILE A 33 22.24 14.55 -14.54
C ILE A 33 21.00 13.94 -13.90
N ASP A 34 21.10 12.73 -13.37
CA ASP A 34 19.95 11.98 -12.89
C ASP A 34 19.39 12.54 -11.58
N GLU A 35 20.26 12.88 -10.64
CA GLU A 35 19.89 13.41 -9.33
C GLU A 35 19.94 14.95 -9.24
N ALA A 36 20.37 15.64 -10.28
CA ALA A 36 20.48 17.11 -10.30
C ALA A 36 19.13 17.82 -10.01
N ARG A 37 18.01 17.15 -10.25
CA ARG A 37 16.65 17.64 -9.95
C ARG A 37 16.07 17.13 -8.64
N THR A 38 16.78 16.26 -7.94
CA THR A 38 16.27 15.74 -6.66
C THR A 38 16.16 16.87 -5.66
N PRO A 39 14.96 17.14 -5.09
CA PRO A 39 14.80 18.23 -4.15
C PRO A 39 15.60 17.93 -2.88
N LEU A 40 16.37 18.91 -2.44
CA LEU A 40 17.06 18.84 -1.16
C LEU A 40 16.04 18.91 -0.02
N ILE A 41 16.02 17.89 0.84
CA ILE A 41 15.11 17.82 1.97
C ILE A 41 15.82 18.41 3.19
N ILE A 42 15.27 19.50 3.73
CA ILE A 42 15.68 20.02 5.03
C ILE A 42 14.80 19.35 6.07
N SER A 43 15.38 18.46 6.89
CA SER A 43 14.71 17.92 8.06
C SER A 43 15.08 18.75 9.29
N GLY A 44 14.08 19.22 9.98
CA GLY A 44 14.22 19.90 11.29
C GLY A 44 13.35 19.20 12.32
N PRO A 45 13.52 19.51 13.62
CA PRO A 45 12.58 19.05 14.61
C PRO A 45 11.19 19.56 14.22
N SER A 46 10.29 18.65 13.83
CA SER A 46 8.90 19.02 13.60
C SER A 46 8.25 19.24 14.96
N VAL A 47 7.70 20.42 15.17
CA VAL A 47 6.73 20.65 16.25
C VAL A 47 5.43 19.98 15.78
N MET A 48 5.42 18.65 15.74
CA MET A 48 4.17 17.92 15.59
C MET A 48 3.41 18.11 16.90
N ASN A 49 2.37 18.91 16.85
CA ASN A 49 1.24 18.76 17.76
C ASN A 49 0.61 17.39 17.44
N THR A 50 1.24 16.34 17.92
CA THR A 50 0.64 15.02 17.90
C THR A 50 -0.56 15.08 18.82
N ASN A 51 -1.75 14.94 18.27
CA ASN A 51 -2.96 14.73 19.04
C ASN A 51 -2.90 13.33 19.69
N VAL A 52 -1.90 13.11 20.55
CA VAL A 52 -1.65 11.83 21.22
C VAL A 52 -2.92 11.37 21.94
N GLU A 53 -3.62 12.29 22.59
CA GLU A 53 -4.89 12.02 23.28
C GLU A 53 -5.97 11.48 22.32
N LEU A 54 -6.03 11.98 21.09
CA LEU A 54 -6.97 11.49 20.08
C LEU A 54 -6.61 10.07 19.62
N TYR A 55 -5.33 9.82 19.38
CA TYR A 55 -4.85 8.49 19.02
C TYR A 55 -5.10 7.47 20.14
N ASP A 56 -4.80 7.81 21.38
CA ASP A 56 -5.03 6.91 22.52
C ASP A 56 -6.52 6.62 22.70
N ARG A 57 -7.40 7.61 22.49
CA ARG A 57 -8.84 7.46 22.60
C ARG A 57 -9.43 6.56 21.51
N LEU A 58 -8.92 6.64 20.27
CA LEU A 58 -9.42 5.87 19.13
C LEU A 58 -8.76 4.48 19.00
N LYS A 59 -7.61 4.26 19.64
CA LYS A 59 -6.82 3.04 19.49
C LYS A 59 -7.62 1.77 19.72
N SER A 60 -8.41 1.71 20.78
CA SER A 60 -9.19 0.50 21.09
C SER A 60 -10.27 0.19 20.04
N GLN A 61 -10.86 1.23 19.46
CA GLN A 61 -11.88 1.11 18.40
C GLN A 61 -11.21 0.63 17.11
N ILE A 62 -10.10 1.24 16.73
CA ILE A 62 -9.31 0.85 15.56
C ILE A 62 -8.81 -0.59 15.69
N ASP A 63 -8.27 -0.99 16.85
CA ASP A 63 -7.82 -2.35 17.12
C ASP A 63 -8.98 -3.38 16.99
N SER A 64 -10.17 -3.00 17.41
CA SER A 64 -11.37 -3.85 17.24
C SER A 64 -11.74 -3.98 15.77
N LEU A 65 -11.75 -2.86 15.04
CA LEU A 65 -12.07 -2.82 13.62
C LEU A 65 -11.08 -3.65 12.80
N VAL A 66 -9.79 -3.51 13.07
CA VAL A 66 -8.72 -4.28 12.41
C VAL A 66 -8.91 -5.78 12.65
N ARG A 67 -9.22 -6.20 13.88
CA ARG A 67 -9.50 -7.63 14.17
C ARG A 67 -10.71 -8.15 13.41
N GLN A 68 -11.76 -7.35 13.28
CA GLN A 68 -12.94 -7.74 12.50
C GLN A 68 -12.59 -7.87 11.01
N GLN A 69 -11.82 -6.94 10.47
CA GLN A 69 -11.35 -6.97 9.09
C GLN A 69 -10.51 -8.22 8.82
N VAL A 70 -9.52 -8.52 9.68
CA VAL A 70 -8.66 -9.71 9.54
C VAL A 70 -9.52 -10.97 9.54
N LYS A 71 -10.43 -11.11 10.51
CA LYS A 71 -11.34 -12.26 10.57
C LYS A 71 -12.22 -12.38 9.31
N HIS A 72 -12.70 -11.26 8.77
CA HIS A 72 -13.48 -11.25 7.55
C HIS A 72 -12.65 -11.71 6.35
N CYS A 73 -11.43 -11.17 6.20
CA CYS A 73 -10.50 -11.59 5.15
C CYS A 73 -10.12 -13.07 5.26
N ASP A 74 -9.89 -13.58 6.46
CA ASP A 74 -9.63 -15.01 6.69
C ASP A 74 -10.83 -15.89 6.26
N GLY A 75 -12.05 -15.41 6.47
CA GLY A 75 -13.26 -16.04 5.96
C GLY A 75 -13.27 -16.12 4.42
N LEU A 76 -12.98 -15.01 3.73
CA LEU A 76 -12.89 -14.98 2.27
C LEU A 76 -11.82 -15.93 1.73
N LEU A 77 -10.66 -16.00 2.40
CA LEU A 77 -9.58 -16.91 2.02
C LEU A 77 -9.94 -18.38 2.26
N SER A 78 -10.70 -18.68 3.31
CA SER A 78 -11.21 -20.03 3.58
C SER A 78 -12.18 -20.48 2.48
N GLU A 79 -13.10 -19.61 2.09
CA GLU A 79 -14.06 -19.84 0.99
C GLU A 79 -13.32 -20.03 -0.35
N ALA A 80 -12.37 -19.16 -0.66
CA ALA A 80 -11.53 -19.32 -1.85
C ALA A 80 -10.80 -20.67 -1.88
N ASN A 81 -10.22 -21.09 -0.75
CA ASN A 81 -9.54 -22.39 -0.63
C ASN A 81 -10.49 -23.57 -0.82
N GLN A 82 -11.73 -23.45 -0.37
CA GLN A 82 -12.73 -24.49 -0.58
C GLN A 82 -13.06 -24.61 -2.08
N LEU A 83 -13.34 -23.49 -2.75
CA LEU A 83 -13.61 -23.48 -4.20
C LEU A 83 -12.40 -23.99 -5.01
N ILE A 84 -11.16 -23.65 -4.64
CA ILE A 84 -9.95 -24.17 -5.28
C ILE A 84 -9.87 -25.70 -5.22
N LYS A 85 -10.26 -26.29 -4.09
CA LYS A 85 -10.28 -27.76 -3.93
C LYS A 85 -11.38 -28.41 -4.77
N GLU A 86 -12.54 -27.75 -4.88
CA GLU A 86 -13.67 -28.24 -5.67
C GLU A 86 -13.37 -28.21 -7.17
N ILE A 87 -12.72 -27.15 -7.67
CA ILE A 87 -12.30 -27.06 -9.10
C ILE A 87 -11.25 -28.12 -9.44
N GLY A 88 -10.33 -28.46 -8.51
CA GLY A 88 -9.34 -29.49 -8.75
C GLY A 88 -9.93 -30.89 -9.05
N ALA A 89 -11.25 -31.05 -8.83
CA ALA A 89 -11.99 -32.27 -9.14
C ALA A 89 -12.79 -32.20 -10.47
N ASP A 90 -13.00 -30.99 -11.07
CA ASP A 90 -13.83 -30.81 -12.25
C ASP A 90 -13.34 -29.62 -13.10
N ASP A 91 -12.71 -29.90 -14.23
CA ASP A 91 -11.90 -28.96 -15.06
C ASP A 91 -12.76 -27.98 -15.92
N SER A 92 -14.04 -27.75 -15.64
CA SER A 92 -14.96 -27.08 -16.56
C SER A 92 -15.74 -25.88 -16.01
N ASN A 93 -15.38 -25.30 -14.86
CA ASN A 93 -16.21 -24.25 -14.23
C ASN A 93 -15.57 -22.84 -14.27
N ASN A 94 -15.69 -22.15 -15.42
CA ASN A 94 -15.22 -20.76 -15.60
C ASN A 94 -15.83 -19.78 -14.58
N GLY A 95 -17.03 -20.04 -14.07
CA GLY A 95 -17.67 -19.20 -13.05
C GLY A 95 -16.95 -19.24 -11.72
N ALA A 96 -16.55 -20.42 -11.28
CA ALA A 96 -15.86 -20.59 -10.00
C ALA A 96 -14.41 -20.02 -10.05
N GLU A 97 -13.74 -20.05 -11.19
CA GLU A 97 -12.42 -19.40 -11.36
C GLU A 97 -12.48 -17.90 -11.18
N HIS A 98 -13.52 -17.27 -11.73
CA HIS A 98 -13.75 -15.83 -11.55
C HIS A 98 -14.07 -15.49 -10.10
N GLU A 99 -14.91 -16.27 -9.44
CA GLU A 99 -15.29 -16.09 -8.05
C GLU A 99 -14.08 -16.21 -7.10
N ILE A 100 -13.22 -17.21 -7.30
CA ILE A 100 -11.95 -17.33 -6.58
C ILE A 100 -11.10 -16.06 -6.78
N GLY A 101 -10.99 -15.57 -8.00
CA GLY A 101 -10.27 -14.35 -8.32
C GLY A 101 -10.78 -13.14 -7.54
N LEU A 102 -12.11 -12.97 -7.46
CA LEU A 102 -12.76 -11.89 -6.71
C LEU A 102 -12.52 -12.00 -5.19
N LEU A 103 -12.66 -13.21 -4.63
CA LEU A 103 -12.41 -13.45 -3.21
C LEU A 103 -10.96 -13.14 -2.81
N LEU A 104 -10.00 -13.59 -3.61
CA LEU A 104 -8.58 -13.30 -3.40
C LEU A 104 -8.26 -11.80 -3.55
N TYR A 105 -8.86 -11.15 -4.54
CA TYR A 105 -8.69 -9.71 -4.75
C TYR A 105 -9.27 -8.91 -3.58
N ARG A 106 -10.49 -9.23 -3.12
CA ARG A 106 -11.12 -8.61 -1.95
C ARG A 106 -10.29 -8.80 -0.69
N ALA A 107 -9.79 -10.01 -0.44
CA ALA A 107 -8.90 -10.28 0.69
C ALA A 107 -7.61 -9.43 0.62
N ARG A 108 -7.04 -9.24 -0.57
CA ARG A 108 -5.88 -8.36 -0.78
C ARG A 108 -6.18 -6.90 -0.49
N LEU A 109 -7.35 -6.38 -0.88
CA LEU A 109 -7.76 -5.01 -0.58
C LEU A 109 -7.92 -4.76 0.92
N GLY A 110 -8.37 -5.77 1.68
CA GLY A 110 -8.64 -5.65 3.12
C GLY A 110 -7.45 -6.01 4.01
N ASN A 111 -6.59 -6.95 3.58
CA ASN A 111 -5.42 -7.39 4.33
C ASN A 111 -4.32 -7.90 3.38
N PRO A 112 -3.60 -6.98 2.69
CA PRO A 112 -2.62 -7.34 1.66
C PRO A 112 -1.43 -8.15 2.19
N LYS A 113 -1.10 -8.03 3.49
CA LYS A 113 0.03 -8.70 4.14
C LYS A 113 -0.35 -9.97 4.90
N SER A 114 -1.53 -10.54 4.62
CA SER A 114 -1.95 -11.81 5.21
C SER A 114 -1.03 -12.97 4.76
N ASP A 115 -0.46 -13.70 5.72
CA ASP A 115 0.35 -14.89 5.44
C ASP A 115 -0.46 -15.96 4.70
N SER A 116 -1.74 -16.09 5.02
CA SER A 116 -2.66 -17.02 4.36
C SER A 116 -2.86 -16.66 2.89
N LEU A 117 -3.06 -15.37 2.59
CA LEU A 117 -3.16 -14.88 1.22
C LEU A 117 -1.86 -15.14 0.45
N MET A 118 -0.72 -14.82 1.04
CA MET A 118 0.59 -15.01 0.40
C MET A 118 0.83 -16.47 0.03
N ARG A 119 0.51 -17.42 0.91
CA ARG A 119 0.61 -18.85 0.64
C ARG A 119 -0.27 -19.30 -0.51
N ILE A 120 -1.53 -18.81 -0.57
CA ILE A 120 -2.43 -19.13 -1.68
C ILE A 120 -1.90 -18.59 -3.01
N LEU A 121 -1.30 -17.41 -2.98
CA LEU A 121 -0.71 -16.74 -4.14
C LEU A 121 0.68 -17.29 -4.54
N GLU A 122 1.28 -18.22 -3.78
CA GLU A 122 2.45 -18.99 -4.23
C GLU A 122 2.13 -19.81 -5.48
N ASP A 123 0.90 -20.32 -5.58
CA ASP A 123 0.41 -20.99 -6.79
C ASP A 123 0.20 -19.97 -7.93
N PRO A 124 0.90 -20.14 -9.08
CA PRO A 124 0.76 -19.27 -10.23
C PRO A 124 -0.65 -19.25 -10.83
N ALA A 125 -1.45 -20.30 -10.65
CA ALA A 125 -2.84 -20.36 -11.12
C ALA A 125 -3.72 -19.39 -10.34
N ASN A 126 -3.61 -19.38 -9.01
CA ASN A 126 -4.37 -18.48 -8.14
C ASN A 126 -3.97 -17.02 -8.36
N ARG A 127 -2.69 -16.76 -8.58
CA ARG A 127 -2.20 -15.43 -8.94
C ARG A 127 -2.81 -14.92 -10.24
N ARG A 128 -2.91 -15.78 -11.26
CA ARG A 128 -3.55 -15.43 -12.53
C ARG A 128 -5.06 -15.18 -12.38
N ARG A 129 -5.78 -15.99 -11.58
CA ARG A 129 -7.20 -15.78 -11.27
C ARG A 129 -7.45 -14.42 -10.62
N MET A 130 -6.67 -14.09 -9.61
CA MET A 130 -6.75 -12.79 -8.93
C MET A 130 -6.44 -11.62 -9.88
N GLN A 131 -5.39 -11.72 -10.71
CA GLN A 131 -5.03 -10.68 -11.68
C GLN A 131 -6.10 -10.51 -12.76
N ALA A 132 -6.71 -11.60 -13.23
CA ALA A 132 -7.79 -11.53 -14.20
C ALA A 132 -9.01 -10.79 -13.64
N ALA A 133 -9.42 -11.10 -12.40
CA ALA A 133 -10.49 -10.39 -11.71
C ALA A 133 -10.14 -8.90 -11.49
N GLU A 134 -8.92 -8.59 -11.09
CA GLU A 134 -8.44 -7.20 -10.94
C GLU A 134 -8.53 -6.42 -12.25
N ILE A 135 -8.05 -6.98 -13.36
CA ILE A 135 -8.12 -6.35 -14.69
C ILE A 135 -9.57 -6.11 -15.11
N GLU A 136 -10.45 -7.06 -14.84
CA GLU A 136 -11.87 -6.93 -15.18
C GLU A 136 -12.56 -5.83 -14.38
N LEU A 137 -12.33 -5.76 -13.09
CA LEU A 137 -12.88 -4.71 -12.21
C LEU A 137 -12.37 -3.30 -12.55
N HIS A 138 -11.19 -3.18 -13.16
CA HIS A 138 -10.63 -1.87 -13.54
C HIS A 138 -11.06 -1.39 -14.92
N LYS A 139 -11.88 -2.17 -15.67
CA LYS A 139 -12.49 -1.66 -16.91
C LYS A 139 -13.50 -0.56 -16.58
N ASP A 140 -13.59 0.46 -17.44
CA ASP A 140 -14.48 1.62 -17.20
C ASP A 140 -15.96 1.24 -17.03
N GLN A 141 -16.38 0.14 -17.59
CA GLN A 141 -17.77 -0.35 -17.50
C GLN A 141 -18.09 -1.00 -16.15
N THR A 142 -17.09 -1.46 -15.40
CA THR A 142 -17.25 -2.22 -14.15
C THR A 142 -16.83 -1.47 -12.90
N LYS A 143 -16.66 -0.13 -12.97
CA LYS A 143 -16.29 0.71 -11.81
C LYS A 143 -17.25 0.56 -10.62
N LYS A 144 -18.55 0.35 -10.87
CA LYS A 144 -19.53 0.11 -9.81
C LYS A 144 -19.25 -1.20 -9.05
N GLU A 145 -18.80 -2.23 -9.76
CA GLU A 145 -18.45 -3.52 -9.17
C GLU A 145 -17.17 -3.42 -8.33
N LEU A 146 -16.20 -2.60 -8.76
CA LEU A 146 -15.01 -2.30 -7.98
C LEU A 146 -15.36 -1.66 -6.63
N TYR A 147 -16.27 -0.68 -6.63
CA TYR A 147 -16.77 -0.07 -5.38
C TYR A 147 -17.50 -1.10 -4.52
N ALA A 148 -18.35 -1.93 -5.10
CA ALA A 148 -19.05 -2.98 -4.38
C ALA A 148 -18.08 -3.96 -3.69
N GLN A 149 -16.93 -4.30 -4.32
CA GLN A 149 -15.91 -5.11 -3.66
C GLN A 149 -15.30 -4.43 -2.42
N LYS A 150 -15.11 -3.11 -2.48
CA LYS A 150 -14.60 -2.35 -1.33
C LYS A 150 -15.63 -2.23 -0.20
N GLU A 151 -16.90 -2.02 -0.51
CA GLU A 151 -17.98 -1.87 0.48
C GLU A 151 -18.25 -3.14 1.30
N GLU A 152 -17.86 -4.29 0.82
CA GLU A 152 -17.91 -5.54 1.58
C GLU A 152 -16.90 -5.59 2.75
N LEU A 153 -15.87 -4.77 2.69
CA LEU A 153 -14.83 -4.63 3.71
C LEU A 153 -15.21 -3.55 4.73
N PHE A 154 -14.56 -3.52 5.88
CA PHE A 154 -14.66 -2.42 6.84
C PHE A 154 -13.77 -1.24 6.43
N PHE A 155 -12.63 -1.52 5.81
CA PHE A 155 -11.73 -0.53 5.20
C PHE A 155 -10.94 -1.17 4.07
N GLY A 156 -10.52 -0.35 3.11
CA GLY A 156 -9.61 -0.73 2.04
C GLY A 156 -8.22 -0.17 2.29
N ILE A 157 -7.18 -0.92 1.91
CA ILE A 157 -5.78 -0.51 2.02
C ILE A 157 -5.21 -0.29 0.62
N GLU A 158 -4.64 0.89 0.39
CA GLU A 158 -3.87 1.22 -0.81
C GLU A 158 -2.38 1.26 -0.44
N GLU A 159 -1.64 0.19 -0.74
CA GLU A 159 -0.24 0.06 -0.32
C GLU A 159 0.70 1.09 -0.96
N LYS A 160 0.41 1.54 -2.19
CA LYS A 160 1.27 2.48 -2.92
C LYS A 160 1.25 3.88 -2.33
N SER A 161 0.07 4.35 -1.92
CA SER A 161 -0.13 5.66 -1.31
C SER A 161 0.01 5.63 0.22
N HIS A 162 0.09 4.44 0.82
CA HIS A 162 0.03 4.22 2.27
C HIS A 162 -1.25 4.76 2.91
N ASP A 163 -2.35 4.67 2.18
CA ASP A 163 -3.66 5.13 2.62
C ASP A 163 -4.55 3.98 3.06
N ALA A 164 -5.46 4.28 3.98
CA ALA A 164 -6.52 3.38 4.40
C ALA A 164 -7.84 4.15 4.50
N ASP A 165 -8.82 3.73 3.70
CA ASP A 165 -10.12 4.37 3.62
C ASP A 165 -11.19 3.51 4.29
N LEU A 166 -11.95 4.11 5.20
CA LEU A 166 -13.13 3.47 5.79
C LEU A 166 -14.24 3.36 4.75
N THR A 167 -14.97 2.26 4.81
CA THR A 167 -16.21 2.05 4.05
C THR A 167 -17.42 2.42 4.90
N GLU A 168 -18.62 2.36 4.34
CA GLU A 168 -19.86 2.57 5.12
C GLU A 168 -20.05 1.50 6.22
N LYS A 169 -19.43 0.34 6.08
CA LYS A 169 -19.46 -0.76 7.05
C LYS A 169 -18.46 -0.55 8.21
N GLY A 170 -17.39 0.22 7.99
CA GLY A 170 -16.35 0.54 8.99
C GLY A 170 -16.66 1.81 9.75
#